data_8e4df9301ed1831d66236e950ee739fc
#
_entry.id   8e4df9301ed1831d66236e950ee739fc
#
_cell.length_a   1.000
_cell.length_b   1.000
_cell.length_c   1.000
_cell.angle_alpha   90.00
_cell.angle_beta   90.00
_cell.angle_gamma   90.00
#
_symmetry.space_group_name_H-M   'P 1'
#
loop_
_entity.id
_entity.type
_entity.pdbx_description
1 polymer ?
#
loop_
_entity_poly.entity_id
_entity_poly.type
_entity_poly.pdbx_seq_one_letter_code
_entity_poly.pdbx_strand_id
1 'polypeptide(L)'
;MIPYCSPKTGALLRSENDLLIAADGENFKVVNGIPRFVPEDNYASAFGLQWKTFTKTQLDSHSQLNITRERLERCLGIPLHELKGKTVLEVGCGAGRFTELLVESGALVHAVDLSVAVEANKQNIGNPTNYTVAQASVYELPFPDEAFD
;
A
#
# COMPACT_ATOMS: atom_id res chain seq x y z
N MET A 1 -11.80 2.55 6.02
CA MET A 1 -10.82 1.68 5.34
C MET A 1 -11.51 0.38 4.92
N ILE A 2 -11.21 -0.14 3.73
CA ILE A 2 -11.74 -1.42 3.23
C ILE A 2 -11.14 -2.56 4.04
N PRO A 3 -11.95 -3.57 4.46
CA PRO A 3 -11.41 -4.76 5.11
C PRO A 3 -10.64 -5.62 4.11
N TYR A 4 -9.61 -6.32 4.60
CA TYR A 4 -8.90 -7.31 3.80
C TYR A 4 -9.72 -8.58 3.58
N CYS A 5 -9.53 -9.19 2.41
CA CYS A 5 -10.08 -10.49 2.03
C CYS A 5 -8.96 -11.48 1.72
N SER A 6 -9.27 -12.79 1.80
CA SER A 6 -8.39 -13.81 1.25
C SER A 6 -8.22 -13.60 -0.26
N PRO A 7 -6.99 -13.47 -0.77
CA PRO A 7 -6.75 -13.31 -2.21
C PRO A 7 -7.25 -14.50 -3.05
N LYS A 8 -7.39 -15.68 -2.43
CA LYS A 8 -7.80 -16.91 -3.12
C LYS A 8 -9.30 -17.13 -3.12
N THR A 9 -9.97 -16.83 -1.99
CA THR A 9 -11.37 -17.19 -1.80
C THR A 9 -12.31 -15.99 -1.75
N GLY A 10 -11.76 -14.75 -1.62
CA GLY A 10 -12.55 -13.53 -1.40
C GLY A 10 -13.18 -13.44 0.01
N ALA A 11 -12.94 -14.44 0.89
CA ALA A 11 -13.50 -14.45 2.23
C ALA A 11 -12.93 -13.31 3.08
N LEU A 12 -13.79 -12.59 3.80
CA LEU A 12 -13.37 -11.54 4.74
C LEU A 12 -12.43 -12.09 5.81
N LEU A 13 -11.39 -11.32 6.10
CA LEU A 13 -10.39 -11.66 7.11
C LEU A 13 -10.69 -10.91 8.42
N ARG A 14 -10.59 -11.63 9.54
CA ARG A 14 -10.61 -11.04 10.88
C ARG A 14 -9.19 -10.89 11.42
N SER A 15 -8.95 -9.82 12.16
CA SER A 15 -7.68 -9.62 12.85
C SER A 15 -7.69 -10.34 14.20
N GLU A 16 -6.67 -11.15 14.45
CA GLU A 16 -6.48 -11.84 15.73
C GLU A 16 -4.97 -11.89 16.04
N ASN A 17 -4.54 -11.14 17.05
CA ASN A 17 -3.12 -10.92 17.35
C ASN A 17 -2.38 -10.40 16.10
N ASP A 18 -1.27 -11.04 15.71
CA ASP A 18 -0.46 -10.71 14.53
C ASP A 18 -0.85 -11.57 13.30
N LEU A 19 -2.13 -11.93 13.18
CA LEU A 19 -2.67 -12.68 12.07
C LEU A 19 -3.95 -12.04 11.51
N LEU A 20 -4.15 -12.20 10.21
CA LEU A 20 -5.44 -12.04 9.53
C LEU A 20 -5.94 -13.45 9.18
N ILE A 21 -7.15 -13.80 9.62
CA ILE A 21 -7.67 -15.18 9.54
C ILE A 21 -9.02 -15.19 8.82
N ALA A 22 -9.15 -16.05 7.81
CA ALA A 22 -10.40 -16.36 7.12
C ALA A 22 -11.23 -17.39 7.89
N ALA A 23 -12.52 -17.48 7.58
CA ALA A 23 -13.44 -18.44 8.23
C ALA A 23 -13.07 -19.91 8.02
N ASP A 24 -12.38 -20.23 6.92
CA ASP A 24 -11.89 -21.58 6.59
C ASP A 24 -10.55 -21.93 7.26
N GLY A 25 -9.96 -21.01 8.02
CA GLY A 25 -8.70 -21.17 8.73
C GLY A 25 -7.46 -20.74 7.95
N GLU A 26 -7.59 -20.29 6.68
CA GLU A 26 -6.48 -19.64 5.97
C GLU A 26 -6.03 -18.41 6.76
N ASN A 27 -4.72 -18.21 6.87
CA ASN A 27 -4.19 -17.10 7.66
C ASN A 27 -2.98 -16.45 7.02
N PHE A 28 -2.79 -15.16 7.33
CA PHE A 28 -1.72 -14.31 6.83
C PHE A 28 -1.08 -13.58 8.01
N LYS A 29 0.25 -13.58 8.06
CA LYS A 29 1.00 -12.90 9.11
C LYS A 29 0.87 -11.38 8.98
N VAL A 30 0.86 -10.70 10.11
CA VAL A 30 1.03 -9.26 10.19
C VAL A 30 2.38 -8.98 10.85
N VAL A 31 3.33 -8.42 10.10
CA VAL A 31 4.68 -8.12 10.57
C VAL A 31 4.85 -6.60 10.63
N ASN A 32 5.20 -6.05 11.78
CA ASN A 32 5.32 -4.60 12.01
C ASN A 32 4.04 -3.82 11.63
N GLY A 33 2.86 -4.43 11.82
CA GLY A 33 1.58 -3.84 11.44
C GLY A 33 1.30 -3.84 9.94
N ILE A 34 2.05 -4.63 9.15
CA ILE A 34 1.89 -4.78 7.70
C ILE A 34 1.46 -6.21 7.38
N PRO A 35 0.26 -6.45 6.82
CA PRO A 35 -0.17 -7.77 6.37
C PRO A 35 0.71 -8.31 5.23
N ARG A 36 0.99 -9.63 5.27
CA ARG A 36 1.82 -10.35 4.30
C ARG A 36 0.97 -11.37 3.57
N PHE A 37 0.56 -11.04 2.34
CA PHE A 37 -0.24 -11.92 1.48
C PHE A 37 0.59 -12.74 0.50
N VAL A 38 1.91 -12.55 0.50
CA VAL A 38 2.85 -13.25 -0.37
C VAL A 38 3.97 -13.88 0.45
N PRO A 39 4.62 -14.97 -0.05
CA PRO A 39 5.77 -15.58 0.61
C PRO A 39 6.92 -14.60 0.81
N GLU A 40 7.71 -14.79 1.88
CA GLU A 40 8.87 -13.95 2.21
C GLU A 40 9.98 -14.04 1.14
N ASP A 41 10.12 -15.18 0.48
CA ASP A 41 11.11 -15.52 -0.53
C ASP A 41 10.64 -15.28 -1.96
N ASN A 42 9.74 -14.32 -2.20
CA ASN A 42 9.31 -13.99 -3.54
C ASN A 42 10.43 -13.35 -4.37
N TYR A 43 10.29 -13.38 -5.72
CA TYR A 43 11.31 -12.89 -6.66
C TYR A 43 11.66 -11.39 -6.51
N ALA A 44 10.80 -10.61 -5.87
CA ALA A 44 11.03 -9.19 -5.63
C ALA A 44 11.89 -8.90 -4.39
N SER A 45 12.35 -9.93 -3.66
CA SER A 45 13.19 -9.77 -2.45
C SER A 45 14.48 -8.97 -2.73
N ALA A 46 15.08 -9.11 -3.92
CA ALA A 46 16.26 -8.36 -4.33
C ALA A 46 16.01 -6.84 -4.48
N PHE A 47 14.80 -6.45 -4.91
CA PHE A 47 14.41 -5.03 -5.01
C PHE A 47 14.27 -4.37 -3.64
N GLY A 48 13.90 -5.13 -2.62
CA GLY A 48 13.74 -4.61 -1.25
C GLY A 48 15.03 -4.08 -0.65
N LEU A 49 16.19 -4.57 -1.09
CA LEU A 49 17.48 -4.12 -0.58
C LEU A 49 17.80 -2.67 -1.00
N GLN A 50 17.43 -2.25 -2.21
CA GLN A 50 17.61 -0.88 -2.70
C GLN A 50 16.80 0.13 -1.87
N TRP A 51 15.59 -0.24 -1.47
CA TRP A 51 14.71 0.63 -0.68
C TRP A 51 15.16 0.79 0.77
N LYS A 52 15.91 -0.15 1.32
CA LYS A 52 16.54 0.01 2.66
C LYS A 52 17.64 1.06 2.67
N THR A 53 18.31 1.27 1.53
CA THR A 53 19.45 2.21 1.42
C THR A 53 18.98 3.62 0.98
N PHE A 54 17.93 3.71 0.13
CA PHE A 54 17.48 4.97 -0.47
C PHE A 54 16.00 5.24 -0.19
N THR A 55 15.60 5.21 1.07
CA THR A 55 14.20 5.26 1.49
C THR A 55 13.48 6.56 1.15
N LYS A 56 14.14 7.69 1.09
CA LYS A 56 13.51 9.03 0.97
C LYS A 56 13.81 9.79 -0.32
N THR A 57 14.71 9.31 -1.17
CA THR A 57 15.22 10.08 -2.31
C THR A 57 14.18 10.45 -3.36
N GLN A 58 13.03 9.79 -3.36
CA GLN A 58 11.96 10.01 -4.33
C GLN A 58 10.73 10.75 -3.77
N LEU A 59 10.74 11.13 -2.50
CA LEU A 59 9.64 11.86 -1.86
C LEU A 59 9.74 13.36 -2.19
N ASP A 60 8.63 13.97 -2.61
CA ASP A 60 8.57 15.42 -2.85
C ASP A 60 8.82 16.21 -1.56
N SER A 61 8.36 15.72 -0.42
CA SER A 61 8.65 16.30 0.90
C SER A 61 10.13 16.35 1.23
N HIS A 62 10.92 15.39 0.74
CA HIS A 62 12.36 15.35 0.97
C HIS A 62 13.13 16.17 -0.06
N SER A 63 12.74 16.11 -1.34
CA SER A 63 13.37 16.84 -2.43
C SER A 63 12.98 18.31 -2.50
N GLN A 64 11.87 18.71 -1.86
CA GLN A 64 11.24 20.04 -1.95
C GLN A 64 10.86 20.43 -3.39
N LEU A 65 10.65 19.44 -4.26
CA LEU A 65 10.24 19.60 -5.64
C LEU A 65 8.83 19.03 -5.82
N ASN A 66 8.04 19.63 -6.71
CA ASN A 66 6.66 19.16 -7.03
C ASN A 66 6.61 18.20 -8.22
N ILE A 67 7.73 17.57 -8.56
CA ILE A 67 7.85 16.73 -9.77
C ILE A 67 6.89 15.51 -9.70
N THR A 68 6.77 14.90 -8.53
CA THR A 68 5.90 13.73 -8.35
C THR A 68 4.43 14.13 -8.40
N ARG A 69 4.07 15.26 -7.79
CA ARG A 69 2.71 15.82 -7.82
C ARG A 69 2.25 16.09 -9.26
N GLU A 70 3.04 16.86 -10.00
CA GLU A 70 2.74 17.20 -11.39
C GLU A 70 2.61 15.96 -12.29
N ARG A 71 3.48 14.97 -12.07
CA ARG A 71 3.41 13.70 -12.77
C ARG A 71 2.13 12.94 -12.44
N LEU A 72 1.78 12.83 -11.16
CA LEU A 72 0.60 12.09 -10.70
C LEU A 72 -0.68 12.74 -11.24
N GLU A 73 -0.85 14.04 -11.11
CA GLU A 73 -2.00 14.78 -11.64
C GLU A 73 -2.12 14.63 -13.17
N ARG A 74 -0.99 14.67 -13.89
CA ARG A 74 -0.98 14.43 -15.33
C ARG A 74 -1.41 13.02 -15.71
N CYS A 75 -0.97 12.00 -14.93
CA CYS A 75 -1.35 10.61 -15.17
C CYS A 75 -2.82 10.35 -14.85
N LEU A 76 -3.35 10.96 -13.80
CA LEU A 76 -4.75 10.82 -13.41
C LEU A 76 -5.70 11.67 -14.25
N GLY A 77 -5.20 12.74 -14.86
CA GLY A 77 -6.02 13.71 -15.61
C GLY A 77 -6.90 14.60 -14.73
N ILE A 78 -6.72 14.56 -13.42
CA ILE A 78 -7.43 15.36 -12.42
C ILE A 78 -6.46 15.91 -11.37
N PRO A 79 -6.74 17.06 -10.76
CA PRO A 79 -5.95 17.55 -9.63
C PRO A 79 -6.17 16.70 -8.38
N LEU A 80 -5.12 16.54 -7.56
CA LEU A 80 -5.16 15.63 -6.41
C LEU A 80 -6.22 15.95 -5.38
N HIS A 81 -6.63 17.22 -5.23
CA HIS A 81 -7.68 17.59 -4.27
C HIS A 81 -9.05 16.96 -4.59
N GLU A 82 -9.29 16.53 -5.83
CA GLU A 82 -10.51 15.81 -6.22
C GLU A 82 -10.56 14.36 -5.71
N LEU A 83 -9.42 13.84 -5.23
CA LEU A 83 -9.35 12.52 -4.59
C LEU A 83 -9.83 12.53 -3.14
N LYS A 84 -10.10 13.70 -2.55
CA LYS A 84 -10.54 13.81 -1.16
C LYS A 84 -11.79 12.96 -0.90
N GLY A 85 -11.67 12.03 0.06
CA GLY A 85 -12.75 11.12 0.45
C GLY A 85 -12.97 9.93 -0.49
N LYS A 86 -12.29 9.87 -1.63
CA LYS A 86 -12.29 8.71 -2.52
C LYS A 86 -11.45 7.58 -1.94
N THR A 87 -11.82 6.35 -2.27
CA THR A 87 -11.08 5.15 -1.89
C THR A 87 -10.14 4.75 -3.02
N VAL A 88 -8.84 4.83 -2.77
CA VAL A 88 -7.79 4.66 -3.79
C VAL A 88 -6.93 3.45 -3.48
N LEU A 89 -6.69 2.62 -4.51
CA LEU A 89 -5.68 1.56 -4.48
C LEU A 89 -4.42 2.01 -5.22
N GLU A 90 -3.29 2.00 -4.53
CA GLU A 90 -1.97 2.17 -5.13
C GLU A 90 -1.26 0.83 -5.24
N VAL A 91 -0.99 0.39 -6.46
CA VAL A 91 -0.27 -0.87 -6.74
C VAL A 91 1.17 -0.57 -7.13
N GLY A 92 2.12 -1.27 -6.49
CA GLY A 92 3.55 -1.00 -6.66
C GLY A 92 4.00 0.24 -5.90
N CYS A 93 3.52 0.41 -4.67
CA CYS A 93 3.72 1.63 -3.89
C CYS A 93 5.19 1.91 -3.51
N GLY A 94 6.07 0.91 -3.59
CA GLY A 94 7.49 1.05 -3.27
C GLY A 94 7.68 1.69 -1.90
N ALA A 95 8.59 2.68 -1.84
CA ALA A 95 8.89 3.42 -0.61
C ALA A 95 7.92 4.59 -0.32
N GLY A 96 6.84 4.76 -1.10
CA GLY A 96 5.79 5.74 -0.78
C GLY A 96 5.80 7.00 -1.63
N ARG A 97 6.45 6.99 -2.78
CA ARG A 97 6.57 8.18 -3.66
C ARG A 97 5.23 8.82 -4.00
N PHE A 98 4.26 8.03 -4.43
CA PHE A 98 2.91 8.52 -4.72
C PHE A 98 2.00 8.43 -3.50
N THR A 99 2.22 7.44 -2.62
CA THR A 99 1.47 7.24 -1.38
C THR A 99 1.40 8.53 -0.55
N GLU A 100 2.53 9.25 -0.39
CA GLU A 100 2.62 10.52 0.33
C GLU A 100 1.56 11.52 -0.18
N LEU A 101 1.52 11.74 -1.49
CA LEU A 101 0.63 12.71 -2.12
C LEU A 101 -0.84 12.27 -2.11
N LEU A 102 -1.10 10.98 -2.28
CA LEU A 102 -2.44 10.40 -2.18
C LEU A 102 -3.00 10.56 -0.77
N VAL A 103 -2.20 10.31 0.26
CA VAL A 103 -2.59 10.52 1.66
C VAL A 103 -2.83 11.99 1.96
N GLU A 104 -1.94 12.88 1.49
CA GLU A 104 -2.09 14.34 1.64
C GLU A 104 -3.35 14.88 0.96
N SER A 105 -3.77 14.30 -0.16
CA SER A 105 -4.99 14.70 -0.86
C SER A 105 -6.28 14.48 -0.06
N GLY A 106 -6.20 13.67 1.02
CA GLY A 106 -7.35 13.27 1.83
C GLY A 106 -8.10 12.06 1.27
N ALA A 107 -7.52 11.33 0.31
CA ALA A 107 -8.02 10.03 -0.13
C ALA A 107 -7.91 8.97 0.98
N LEU A 108 -8.74 7.94 0.93
CA LEU A 108 -8.60 6.71 1.73
C LEU A 108 -7.69 5.76 0.95
N VAL A 109 -6.41 5.69 1.34
CA VAL A 109 -5.37 5.02 0.56
C VAL A 109 -5.11 3.60 1.05
N HIS A 110 -5.19 2.66 0.13
CA HIS A 110 -4.75 1.28 0.30
C HIS A 110 -3.55 1.04 -0.63
N ALA A 111 -2.35 0.95 -0.05
CA ALA A 111 -1.11 0.76 -0.80
C ALA A 111 -0.67 -0.70 -0.76
N VAL A 112 -0.24 -1.24 -1.89
CA VAL A 112 0.32 -2.60 -1.96
C VAL A 112 1.60 -2.61 -2.78
N ASP A 113 2.52 -3.49 -2.36
CA ASP A 113 3.73 -3.82 -3.12
C ASP A 113 4.08 -5.30 -2.91
N LEU A 114 4.64 -5.93 -3.93
CA LEU A 114 5.08 -7.31 -3.85
C LEU A 114 6.33 -7.48 -2.98
N SER A 115 7.17 -6.45 -2.93
CA SER A 115 8.45 -6.46 -2.25
C SER A 115 8.36 -6.01 -0.79
N VAL A 116 9.44 -6.18 -0.06
CA VAL A 116 9.60 -5.65 1.31
C VAL A 116 9.73 -4.11 1.34
N ALA A 117 9.64 -3.41 0.21
CA ALA A 117 9.59 -1.94 0.16
C ALA A 117 8.43 -1.34 0.95
N VAL A 118 7.37 -2.13 1.22
CA VAL A 118 6.26 -1.76 2.12
C VAL A 118 6.73 -1.34 3.53
N GLU A 119 7.88 -1.83 3.99
CA GLU A 119 8.49 -1.40 5.25
C GLU A 119 8.96 0.06 5.18
N ALA A 120 9.64 0.40 4.08
CA ALA A 120 10.08 1.78 3.84
C ALA A 120 8.89 2.70 3.62
N ASN A 121 7.85 2.23 2.90
CA ASN A 121 6.61 2.96 2.71
C ASN A 121 5.98 3.30 4.07
N LYS A 122 5.76 2.29 4.91
CA LYS A 122 5.20 2.46 6.25
C LYS A 122 6.02 3.43 7.12
N GLN A 123 7.35 3.33 7.05
CA GLN A 123 8.25 4.22 7.79
C GLN A 123 8.15 5.66 7.30
N ASN A 124 8.06 5.89 5.99
CA ASN A 124 8.02 7.22 5.40
C ASN A 124 6.67 7.91 5.60
N ILE A 125 5.57 7.18 5.45
CA ILE A 125 4.20 7.72 5.56
C ILE A 125 3.73 7.80 7.02
N GLY A 126 4.22 6.91 7.88
CA GLY A 126 3.79 6.83 9.28
C GLY A 126 2.43 6.14 9.44
N ASN A 127 1.58 6.69 10.32
CA ASN A 127 0.31 6.09 10.70
C ASN A 127 -0.89 7.05 10.57
N PRO A 128 -1.10 7.72 9.43
CA PRO A 128 -2.31 8.52 9.25
C PRO A 128 -3.56 7.60 9.20
N THR A 129 -4.71 8.12 9.61
CA THR A 129 -5.96 7.35 9.72
C THR A 129 -6.57 6.96 8.37
N ASN A 130 -6.15 7.62 7.31
CA ASN A 130 -6.63 7.41 5.94
C ASN A 130 -5.67 6.56 5.08
N TYR A 131 -4.80 5.74 5.71
CA TYR A 131 -3.80 4.95 5.00
C TYR A 131 -3.65 3.55 5.59
N THR A 132 -3.51 2.56 4.69
CA THR A 132 -3.02 1.21 5.00
C THR A 132 -2.04 0.75 3.95
N VAL A 133 -1.12 -0.15 4.34
CA VAL A 133 -0.18 -0.79 3.43
C VAL A 133 -0.13 -2.29 3.68
N ALA A 134 0.00 -3.08 2.61
CA ALA A 134 0.17 -4.52 2.68
C ALA A 134 1.19 -5.03 1.65
N GLN A 135 1.86 -6.13 1.96
CA GLN A 135 2.68 -6.84 0.98
C GLN A 135 1.78 -7.83 0.22
N ALA A 136 1.53 -7.53 -1.06
CA ALA A 136 0.61 -8.31 -1.87
C ALA A 136 1.01 -8.30 -3.35
N SER A 137 0.53 -9.31 -4.09
CA SER A 137 0.66 -9.39 -5.55
C SER A 137 -0.50 -8.63 -6.23
N VAL A 138 -0.21 -7.93 -7.32
CA VAL A 138 -1.25 -7.32 -8.18
C VAL A 138 -2.18 -8.36 -8.81
N TYR A 139 -1.72 -9.59 -8.96
CA TYR A 139 -2.50 -10.69 -9.54
C TYR A 139 -3.46 -11.35 -8.53
N GLU A 140 -3.24 -11.10 -7.24
CA GLU A 140 -4.01 -11.67 -6.12
C GLU A 140 -4.18 -10.60 -5.05
N LEU A 141 -5.04 -9.60 -5.34
CA LEU A 141 -5.27 -8.48 -4.43
C LEU A 141 -6.15 -8.90 -3.23
N PRO A 142 -5.79 -8.49 -2.01
CA PRO A 142 -6.52 -8.87 -0.80
C PRO A 142 -7.71 -7.93 -0.50
N PHE A 143 -8.50 -7.59 -1.51
CA PHE A 143 -9.64 -6.68 -1.39
C PHE A 143 -10.87 -7.24 -2.11
N PRO A 144 -12.08 -6.85 -1.68
CA PRO A 144 -13.30 -7.16 -2.41
C PRO A 144 -13.29 -6.55 -3.82
N ASP A 145 -14.05 -7.15 -4.74
CA ASP A 145 -14.29 -6.56 -6.04
C ASP A 145 -15.03 -5.22 -5.91
N GLU A 146 -14.82 -4.33 -6.88
CA GLU A 146 -15.49 -3.01 -6.96
C GLU A 146 -15.34 -2.13 -5.70
N ALA A 147 -14.26 -2.33 -4.94
CA ALA A 147 -14.05 -1.65 -3.67
C ALA A 147 -13.40 -0.25 -3.78
N PHE A 148 -12.92 0.13 -4.96
CA PHE A 148 -12.18 1.37 -5.19
C PHE A 148 -12.90 2.27 -6.20
N ASP A 149 -12.71 3.62 -6.06
CA ASP A 149 -13.28 4.65 -6.95
C ASP A 149 -12.57 4.78 -8.29
#